data_0626aa4734784e1252172d80d9ff2c50
#
_entry.id   0626aa4734784e1252172d80d9ff2c50
#
_cell.length_a   1.000
_cell.length_b   1.000
_cell.length_c   1.000
_cell.angle_alpha   90.00
_cell.angle_beta   90.00
_cell.angle_gamma   90.00
#
_symmetry.space_group_name_H-M   'P 1'
#
loop_
_entity.id
_entity.type
_entity.pdbx_description
1 polymer ?
#
loop_
_entity_poly.entity_id
_entity_poly.type
_entity_poly.pdbx_seq_one_letter_code
_entity_poly.pdbx_strand_id
1 'polypeptide(L)'
;MAVVAIKELLEAGVHFGHQTRRWNPKMDKFIFEERNGIHIIDLQKTQRLLDYATQYTRNIAKEGGKVLFVGTKKQAGDAIKEEAEKCGMPYVSERWLGGMLTNMKTIRKSIGRLEEIERLEKSGVLATLPKKEQSKLRRELSKLNKNLGGIRNMASIPKAIFIVDINKEHIARAEAKKLGMIVVALVDSNCNPEKVDFVIPGNDDAMSSIKLIAGAISKAVAEGAEFYKQEEEIRKKRVAEERKKNKEKKSTAKKSTVKSKNLQKELAARAVASAAPEEAVVEKSEKIEADVSEAKKKEEKTEIKEVKKAKKTVKTKEEEKKTETKAETK
;
A
#
# COMPACT_ATOMS: atom_id res chain seq x y z
N MET A 1 0.58 -16.17 -23.49
CA MET A 1 1.85 -15.95 -24.23
C MET A 1 2.92 -15.66 -23.21
N ALA A 2 4.15 -16.17 -23.42
CA ALA A 2 5.28 -15.86 -22.54
C ALA A 2 5.58 -14.36 -22.54
N VAL A 3 5.89 -13.80 -21.38
CA VAL A 3 6.17 -12.36 -21.21
C VAL A 3 7.43 -11.92 -21.94
N VAL A 4 8.44 -12.84 -22.04
CA VAL A 4 9.72 -12.62 -22.72
C VAL A 4 10.03 -13.83 -23.58
N ALA A 5 10.52 -13.60 -24.82
CA ALA A 5 10.90 -14.69 -25.71
C ALA A 5 12.27 -15.30 -25.30
N ILE A 6 12.44 -16.61 -25.55
CA ILE A 6 13.73 -17.29 -25.26
C ILE A 6 14.89 -16.62 -26.00
N LYS A 7 14.66 -16.13 -27.22
CA LYS A 7 15.65 -15.41 -28.01
C LYS A 7 16.15 -14.14 -27.32
N GLU A 8 15.25 -13.36 -26.74
CA GLU A 8 15.59 -12.15 -25.97
C GLU A 8 16.40 -12.48 -24.71
N LEU A 9 16.03 -13.56 -24.00
CA LEU A 9 16.79 -14.06 -22.85
C LEU A 9 18.22 -14.48 -23.24
N LEU A 10 18.36 -15.11 -24.40
CA LEU A 10 19.65 -15.53 -24.91
C LEU A 10 20.54 -14.32 -25.30
N GLU A 11 19.96 -13.37 -26.03
CA GLU A 11 20.67 -12.13 -26.46
C GLU A 11 21.06 -11.25 -25.25
N ALA A 12 20.27 -11.21 -24.22
CA ALA A 12 20.59 -10.51 -22.98
C ALA A 12 21.63 -11.23 -22.10
N GLY A 13 22.01 -12.44 -22.45
CA GLY A 13 23.04 -13.23 -21.74
C GLY A 13 22.54 -13.76 -20.39
N VAL A 14 21.23 -14.01 -20.24
CA VAL A 14 20.61 -14.55 -19.00
C VAL A 14 21.09 -15.96 -18.69
N HIS A 15 21.50 -16.73 -19.71
CA HIS A 15 21.93 -18.11 -19.59
C HIS A 15 23.33 -18.30 -18.97
N PHE A 16 24.13 -17.26 -18.87
CA PHE A 16 25.43 -17.35 -18.22
C PHE A 16 25.31 -17.34 -16.71
N GLY A 17 25.80 -18.39 -16.09
CA GLY A 17 25.95 -18.46 -14.63
C GLY A 17 27.37 -18.15 -14.18
N HIS A 18 27.69 -18.45 -12.96
CA HIS A 18 29.02 -18.31 -12.37
C HIS A 18 29.92 -19.49 -12.69
N GLN A 19 31.22 -19.34 -12.39
CA GLN A 19 32.21 -20.42 -12.49
C GLN A 19 31.81 -21.64 -11.68
N THR A 20 32.07 -22.86 -12.20
CA THR A 20 31.65 -24.14 -11.59
C THR A 20 32.08 -24.30 -10.15
N ARG A 21 33.29 -23.85 -9.77
CA ARG A 21 33.80 -23.92 -8.39
C ARG A 21 33.03 -23.05 -7.38
N ARG A 22 32.19 -22.11 -7.83
CA ARG A 22 31.40 -21.23 -6.96
C ARG A 22 29.92 -21.57 -6.90
N TRP A 23 29.50 -22.64 -7.54
CA TRP A 23 28.12 -22.99 -7.65
C TRP A 23 27.50 -23.51 -6.34
N ASN A 24 26.19 -23.47 -6.27
CA ASN A 24 25.43 -24.09 -5.20
C ASN A 24 24.77 -25.36 -5.71
N PRO A 25 24.99 -26.56 -5.08
CA PRO A 25 24.39 -27.81 -5.53
C PRO A 25 22.85 -27.79 -5.64
N LYS A 26 22.18 -26.93 -4.87
CA LYS A 26 20.71 -26.77 -4.94
C LYS A 26 20.24 -26.07 -6.22
N MET A 27 21.15 -25.51 -7.00
CA MET A 27 20.87 -24.91 -8.32
C MET A 27 20.94 -25.94 -9.45
N ASP A 28 21.38 -27.17 -9.20
CA ASP A 28 21.53 -28.23 -10.21
C ASP A 28 20.28 -28.38 -11.10
N LYS A 29 19.11 -28.36 -10.50
CA LYS A 29 17.81 -28.45 -11.22
C LYS A 29 17.56 -27.31 -12.23
N PHE A 30 18.30 -26.20 -12.17
CA PHE A 30 18.17 -25.05 -13.07
C PHE A 30 19.35 -24.91 -14.04
N ILE A 31 20.37 -25.73 -13.88
CA ILE A 31 21.54 -25.77 -14.76
C ILE A 31 21.22 -26.68 -15.95
N PHE A 32 21.60 -26.25 -17.14
CA PHE A 32 21.45 -27.03 -18.37
C PHE A 32 22.70 -27.86 -18.64
N GLU A 33 23.89 -27.22 -18.67
CA GLU A 33 25.18 -27.85 -18.89
C GLU A 33 26.33 -27.01 -18.30
N GLU A 34 27.51 -27.57 -18.29
CA GLU A 34 28.75 -26.85 -18.02
C GLU A 34 29.52 -26.63 -19.35
N ARG A 35 29.98 -25.41 -19.58
CA ARG A 35 30.79 -25.08 -20.75
C ARG A 35 31.92 -24.13 -20.36
N ASN A 36 33.15 -24.51 -20.68
CA ASN A 36 34.35 -23.71 -20.38
C ASN A 36 34.50 -23.31 -18.90
N GLY A 37 34.10 -24.19 -17.96
CA GLY A 37 34.18 -23.91 -16.54
C GLY A 37 33.14 -22.93 -16.01
N ILE A 38 32.08 -22.68 -16.79
CA ILE A 38 30.93 -21.83 -16.42
C ILE A 38 29.66 -22.63 -16.57
N HIS A 39 28.78 -22.52 -15.62
CA HIS A 39 27.43 -23.12 -15.69
C HIS A 39 26.53 -22.35 -16.65
N ILE A 40 25.81 -23.09 -17.48
CA ILE A 40 24.78 -22.55 -18.38
C ILE A 40 23.42 -22.82 -17.74
N ILE A 41 22.63 -21.77 -17.56
CA ILE A 41 21.29 -21.82 -16.96
C ILE A 41 20.25 -22.21 -18.02
N ASP A 42 19.28 -23.04 -17.65
CA ASP A 42 18.21 -23.50 -18.52
C ASP A 42 17.17 -22.37 -18.74
N LEU A 43 17.22 -21.76 -19.94
CA LEU A 43 16.33 -20.64 -20.30
C LEU A 43 14.86 -21.02 -20.40
N GLN A 44 14.52 -22.29 -20.67
CA GLN A 44 13.12 -22.74 -20.70
C GLN A 44 12.51 -22.69 -19.29
N LYS A 45 13.28 -23.12 -18.29
CA LYS A 45 12.88 -23.00 -16.88
C LYS A 45 12.82 -21.55 -16.44
N THR A 46 13.81 -20.74 -16.84
CA THR A 46 13.82 -19.30 -16.55
C THR A 46 12.56 -18.62 -17.07
N GLN A 47 12.20 -18.86 -18.34
CA GLN A 47 11.01 -18.28 -18.96
C GLN A 47 9.74 -18.64 -18.19
N ARG A 48 9.52 -19.93 -17.89
CA ARG A 48 8.34 -20.38 -17.16
C ARG A 48 8.24 -19.76 -15.77
N LEU A 49 9.35 -19.73 -15.03
CA LEU A 49 9.39 -19.17 -13.68
C LEU A 49 9.25 -17.64 -13.67
N LEU A 50 9.77 -16.96 -14.69
CA LEU A 50 9.55 -15.53 -14.91
C LEU A 50 8.07 -15.23 -15.18
N ASP A 51 7.39 -16.05 -15.99
CA ASP A 51 5.96 -15.90 -16.25
C ASP A 51 5.13 -16.05 -14.96
N TYR A 52 5.44 -17.03 -14.11
CA TYR A 52 4.79 -17.16 -12.81
C TYR A 52 5.06 -15.96 -11.89
N ALA A 53 6.29 -15.50 -11.82
CA ALA A 53 6.68 -14.34 -11.00
C ALA A 53 5.98 -13.05 -11.48
N THR A 54 5.90 -12.83 -12.79
CA THR A 54 5.22 -11.66 -13.37
C THR A 54 3.71 -11.70 -13.15
N GLN A 55 3.06 -12.86 -13.29
CA GLN A 55 1.63 -13.01 -12.98
C GLN A 55 1.34 -12.72 -11.51
N TYR A 56 2.18 -13.23 -10.62
CA TYR A 56 2.01 -13.02 -9.19
C TYR A 56 2.19 -11.56 -8.78
N THR A 57 3.25 -10.89 -9.26
CA THR A 57 3.51 -9.48 -8.97
C THR A 57 2.44 -8.56 -9.57
N ARG A 58 1.90 -8.88 -10.76
CA ARG A 58 0.74 -8.22 -11.35
C ARG A 58 -0.49 -8.30 -10.44
N ASN A 59 -0.77 -9.48 -9.87
CA ASN A 59 -1.92 -9.67 -8.98
C ASN A 59 -1.77 -8.87 -7.68
N ILE A 60 -0.57 -8.83 -7.10
CA ILE A 60 -0.26 -7.96 -5.94
C ILE A 60 -0.57 -6.50 -6.26
N ALA A 61 -0.14 -6.03 -7.43
CA ALA A 61 -0.37 -4.65 -7.84
C ALA A 61 -1.84 -4.34 -8.12
N LYS A 62 -2.62 -5.30 -8.69
CA LYS A 62 -4.08 -5.21 -8.84
C LYS A 62 -4.82 -5.05 -7.53
N GLU A 63 -4.30 -5.62 -6.45
CA GLU A 63 -4.84 -5.45 -5.10
C GLU A 63 -4.37 -4.15 -4.41
N GLY A 64 -3.68 -3.26 -5.11
CA GLY A 64 -3.09 -2.05 -4.55
C GLY A 64 -1.86 -2.29 -3.68
N GLY A 65 -1.30 -3.50 -3.70
CA GLY A 65 -0.05 -3.84 -3.03
C GLY A 65 1.15 -3.21 -3.73
N LYS A 66 2.18 -2.84 -2.97
CA LYS A 66 3.44 -2.33 -3.52
C LYS A 66 4.48 -3.44 -3.59
N VAL A 67 5.34 -3.38 -4.60
CA VAL A 67 6.51 -4.25 -4.78
C VAL A 67 7.75 -3.39 -4.57
N LEU A 68 8.65 -3.80 -3.67
CA LEU A 68 9.92 -3.11 -3.42
C LEU A 68 11.01 -3.72 -4.31
N PHE A 69 11.65 -2.91 -5.13
CA PHE A 69 12.76 -3.32 -5.98
C PHE A 69 14.10 -3.12 -5.25
N VAL A 70 14.92 -4.17 -5.19
CA VAL A 70 16.21 -4.14 -4.47
C VAL A 70 17.31 -4.72 -5.34
N GLY A 71 18.37 -3.94 -5.52
CA GLY A 71 19.57 -4.37 -6.21
C GLY A 71 20.71 -3.41 -5.94
N THR A 72 21.55 -3.73 -4.94
CA THR A 72 22.68 -2.88 -4.57
C THR A 72 23.98 -3.28 -5.28
N LYS A 73 23.91 -4.26 -6.19
CA LYS A 73 25.03 -4.63 -7.05
C LYS A 73 25.31 -3.48 -8.03
N LYS A 74 26.58 -3.18 -8.27
CA LYS A 74 26.97 -2.06 -9.16
C LYS A 74 26.32 -2.16 -10.55
N GLN A 75 26.16 -3.38 -11.05
CA GLN A 75 25.52 -3.67 -12.33
C GLN A 75 24.00 -3.55 -12.29
N ALA A 76 23.38 -3.68 -11.09
CA ALA A 76 21.94 -3.70 -10.92
C ALA A 76 21.35 -2.33 -10.55
N GLY A 77 22.14 -1.48 -9.87
CA GLY A 77 21.63 -0.25 -9.24
C GLY A 77 20.85 0.65 -10.19
N ASP A 78 21.44 0.99 -11.34
CA ASP A 78 20.82 1.89 -12.32
C ASP A 78 19.60 1.24 -13.00
N ALA A 79 19.69 -0.05 -13.37
CA ALA A 79 18.59 -0.79 -13.98
C ALA A 79 17.38 -0.90 -13.03
N ILE A 80 17.62 -1.22 -11.76
CA ILE A 80 16.57 -1.32 -10.73
C ILE A 80 15.91 0.03 -10.49
N LYS A 81 16.70 1.11 -10.42
CA LYS A 81 16.17 2.46 -10.26
C LYS A 81 15.27 2.85 -11.43
N GLU A 82 15.77 2.69 -12.67
CA GLU A 82 15.04 3.03 -13.89
C GLU A 82 13.71 2.28 -13.99
N GLU A 83 13.72 0.96 -13.77
CA GLU A 83 12.55 0.11 -13.89
C GLU A 83 11.53 0.35 -12.77
N ALA A 84 11.99 0.60 -11.54
CA ALA A 84 11.09 0.93 -10.43
C ALA A 84 10.42 2.31 -10.59
N GLU A 85 11.15 3.30 -11.10
CA GLU A 85 10.60 4.63 -11.40
C GLU A 85 9.54 4.56 -12.52
N LYS A 86 9.71 3.73 -13.55
CA LYS A 86 8.71 3.51 -14.61
C LYS A 86 7.37 3.01 -14.06
N CYS A 87 7.38 2.10 -13.11
CA CYS A 87 6.15 1.56 -12.51
C CYS A 87 5.70 2.31 -11.23
N GLY A 88 6.42 3.34 -10.80
CA GLY A 88 6.09 4.12 -9.60
C GLY A 88 6.21 3.34 -8.29
N MET A 89 7.07 2.34 -8.24
CA MET A 89 7.30 1.49 -7.08
C MET A 89 8.55 1.92 -6.30
N PRO A 90 8.60 1.65 -4.99
CA PRO A 90 9.78 1.95 -4.19
C PRO A 90 10.97 1.08 -4.59
N TYR A 91 12.20 1.62 -4.42
CA TYR A 91 13.42 0.91 -4.75
C TYR A 91 14.58 1.22 -3.80
N VAL A 92 15.56 0.31 -3.78
CA VAL A 92 16.85 0.49 -3.10
C VAL A 92 17.95 0.05 -4.07
N SER A 93 18.77 1.00 -4.53
CA SER A 93 19.79 0.78 -5.54
C SER A 93 21.22 0.87 -5.04
N GLU A 94 21.49 1.53 -3.91
CA GLU A 94 22.85 1.79 -3.44
C GLU A 94 23.27 0.85 -2.29
N ARG A 95 22.59 0.93 -1.17
CA ARG A 95 22.91 0.12 0.00
C ARG A 95 21.67 -0.18 0.84
N TRP A 96 21.48 -1.46 1.14
CA TRP A 96 20.48 -1.85 2.14
C TRP A 96 20.94 -1.47 3.54
N LEU A 97 20.16 -0.68 4.26
CA LEU A 97 20.41 -0.37 5.66
C LEU A 97 19.66 -1.39 6.53
N GLY A 98 20.37 -2.04 7.45
CA GLY A 98 19.74 -2.97 8.38
C GLY A 98 18.56 -2.32 9.13
N GLY A 99 17.43 -3.02 9.19
CA GLY A 99 16.20 -2.48 9.78
C GLY A 99 15.34 -1.64 8.83
N MET A 100 15.65 -1.63 7.53
CA MET A 100 14.92 -0.80 6.56
C MET A 100 13.43 -1.16 6.46
N LEU A 101 13.08 -2.42 6.67
CA LEU A 101 11.70 -2.89 6.77
C LEU A 101 11.28 -3.14 8.22
N THR A 102 12.11 -3.80 9.00
CA THR A 102 11.79 -4.21 10.38
C THR A 102 11.80 -3.06 11.38
N ASN A 103 12.55 -1.99 11.10
CA ASN A 103 12.62 -0.77 11.94
C ASN A 103 12.23 0.49 11.16
N MET A 104 11.08 0.42 10.47
CA MET A 104 10.55 1.51 9.65
C MET A 104 10.39 2.83 10.44
N LYS A 105 10.16 2.78 11.75
CA LYS A 105 10.05 3.98 12.60
C LYS A 105 11.34 4.81 12.60
N THR A 106 12.50 4.16 12.68
CA THR A 106 13.82 4.83 12.64
C THR A 106 14.13 5.33 11.22
N ILE A 107 13.79 4.53 10.20
CA ILE A 107 13.97 4.92 8.80
C ILE A 107 13.15 6.16 8.48
N ARG A 108 11.89 6.25 8.93
CA ARG A 108 11.05 7.46 8.77
C ARG A 108 11.65 8.71 9.43
N LYS A 109 12.32 8.56 10.58
CA LYS A 109 13.05 9.69 11.18
C LYS A 109 14.19 10.17 10.28
N SER A 110 14.93 9.23 9.67
CA SER A 110 16.00 9.56 8.72
C SER A 110 15.47 10.20 7.44
N ILE A 111 14.31 9.77 6.94
CA ILE A 111 13.60 10.41 5.81
C ILE A 111 13.14 11.82 6.20
N GLY A 112 12.58 11.99 7.40
CA GLY A 112 12.21 13.32 7.92
C GLY A 112 13.42 14.27 8.00
N ARG A 113 14.58 13.75 8.38
CA ARG A 113 15.84 14.53 8.38
C ARG A 113 16.27 14.94 6.97
N LEU A 114 16.13 14.04 5.99
CA LEU A 114 16.38 14.35 4.58
C LEU A 114 15.47 15.50 4.12
N GLU A 115 14.17 15.41 4.39
CA GLU A 115 13.20 16.45 4.01
C GLU A 115 13.43 17.79 4.73
N GLU A 116 13.92 17.76 5.96
CA GLU A 116 14.30 18.95 6.72
C GLU A 116 15.48 19.67 6.04
N ILE A 117 16.55 18.93 5.68
CA ILE A 117 17.72 19.51 5.02
C ILE A 117 17.34 20.08 3.66
N GLU A 118 16.50 19.37 2.87
CA GLU A 118 15.98 19.87 1.59
C GLU A 118 15.17 21.17 1.76
N ARG A 119 14.37 21.27 2.83
CA ARG A 119 13.62 22.50 3.14
C ARG A 119 14.55 23.66 3.47
N LEU A 120 15.59 23.42 4.25
CA LEU A 120 16.62 24.44 4.57
C LEU A 120 17.36 24.90 3.31
N GLU A 121 17.62 24.01 2.36
CA GLU A 121 18.23 24.35 1.09
C GLU A 121 17.29 25.20 0.22
N LYS A 122 16.04 24.79 0.06
CA LYS A 122 15.01 25.51 -0.72
C LYS A 122 14.65 26.88 -0.13
N SER A 123 14.65 27.02 1.19
CA SER A 123 14.36 28.29 1.87
C SER A 123 15.54 29.27 1.88
N GLY A 124 16.72 28.88 1.38
CA GLY A 124 17.91 29.70 1.38
C GLY A 124 18.60 29.84 2.75
N VAL A 125 18.02 29.30 3.82
CA VAL A 125 18.60 29.33 5.17
C VAL A 125 19.95 28.62 5.21
N LEU A 126 20.12 27.57 4.39
CA LEU A 126 21.40 26.84 4.30
C LEU A 126 22.55 27.77 3.84
N ALA A 127 22.26 28.78 3.03
CA ALA A 127 23.27 29.74 2.56
C ALA A 127 23.73 30.74 3.63
N THR A 128 22.96 30.97 4.70
CA THR A 128 23.31 31.86 5.81
C THR A 128 24.22 31.19 6.85
N LEU A 129 24.36 29.87 6.82
CA LEU A 129 25.21 29.12 7.73
C LEU A 129 26.71 29.23 7.37
N PRO A 130 27.64 28.99 8.31
CA PRO A 130 29.07 28.91 8.02
C PRO A 130 29.38 27.87 6.92
N LYS A 131 30.35 28.13 6.04
CA LYS A 131 30.71 27.23 4.91
C LYS A 131 30.99 25.79 5.33
N LYS A 132 31.56 25.58 6.51
CA LYS A 132 31.85 24.23 7.06
C LYS A 132 30.55 23.45 7.34
N GLU A 133 29.54 24.12 7.90
CA GLU A 133 28.23 23.50 8.18
C GLU A 133 27.45 23.23 6.88
N GLN A 134 27.45 24.18 5.94
CA GLN A 134 26.87 23.96 4.61
C GLN A 134 27.43 22.69 3.96
N SER A 135 28.77 22.52 3.94
CA SER A 135 29.41 21.35 3.36
C SER A 135 29.04 20.05 4.08
N LYS A 136 28.91 20.10 5.43
CA LYS A 136 28.46 18.94 6.22
C LYS A 136 27.02 18.55 5.89
N LEU A 137 26.10 19.51 5.85
CA LEU A 137 24.69 19.26 5.54
C LEU A 137 24.50 18.78 4.11
N ARG A 138 25.20 19.34 3.13
CA ARG A 138 25.15 18.84 1.73
C ARG A 138 25.66 17.42 1.57
N ARG A 139 26.72 17.03 2.28
CA ARG A 139 27.21 15.65 2.30
C ARG A 139 26.21 14.70 2.95
N GLU A 140 25.59 15.11 4.05
CA GLU A 140 24.52 14.37 4.74
C GLU A 140 23.33 14.18 3.81
N LEU A 141 22.87 15.25 3.16
CA LEU A 141 21.76 15.22 2.16
C LEU A 141 22.06 14.24 1.02
N SER A 142 23.25 14.35 0.41
CA SER A 142 23.65 13.45 -0.68
C SER A 142 23.64 11.99 -0.25
N LYS A 143 24.16 11.69 0.96
CA LYS A 143 24.20 10.33 1.50
C LYS A 143 22.80 9.78 1.82
N LEU A 144 21.94 10.60 2.41
CA LEU A 144 20.57 10.22 2.74
C LEU A 144 19.75 10.00 1.46
N ASN A 145 19.88 10.90 0.48
CA ASN A 145 19.16 10.80 -0.79
C ASN A 145 19.56 9.55 -1.58
N LYS A 146 20.86 9.23 -1.66
CA LYS A 146 21.33 8.00 -2.29
C LYS A 146 20.73 6.74 -1.67
N ASN A 147 20.69 6.65 -0.34
CA ASN A 147 20.27 5.43 0.35
C ASN A 147 18.76 5.32 0.56
N LEU A 148 18.05 6.44 0.73
CA LEU A 148 16.65 6.48 1.13
C LEU A 148 15.72 7.12 0.10
N GLY A 149 16.26 7.75 -0.94
CA GLY A 149 15.47 8.46 -1.95
C GLY A 149 14.40 7.58 -2.59
N GLY A 150 14.72 6.33 -2.93
CA GLY A 150 13.78 5.41 -3.57
C GLY A 150 12.66 4.88 -2.66
N ILE A 151 12.80 4.98 -1.34
CA ILE A 151 11.77 4.55 -0.38
C ILE A 151 11.05 5.72 0.29
N ARG A 152 11.35 6.95 -0.10
CA ARG A 152 10.77 8.17 0.49
C ARG A 152 9.24 8.13 0.52
N ASN A 153 8.63 7.72 -0.59
CA ASN A 153 7.17 7.68 -0.78
C ASN A 153 6.52 6.37 -0.29
N MET A 154 7.25 5.55 0.46
CA MET A 154 6.76 4.28 0.97
C MET A 154 5.95 4.50 2.25
N ALA A 155 4.63 4.70 2.12
CA ALA A 155 3.73 4.93 3.26
C ALA A 155 3.48 3.68 4.10
N SER A 156 3.47 2.49 3.48
CA SER A 156 3.20 1.19 4.11
C SER A 156 4.26 0.15 3.73
N ILE A 157 4.33 -0.93 4.49
CA ILE A 157 5.19 -2.08 4.17
C ILE A 157 4.71 -2.69 2.85
N PRO A 158 5.60 -2.95 1.88
CA PRO A 158 5.25 -3.58 0.62
C PRO A 158 4.80 -5.03 0.83
N LYS A 159 3.95 -5.55 -0.07
CA LYS A 159 3.48 -6.94 -0.02
C LYS A 159 4.52 -7.93 -0.57
N ALA A 160 5.35 -7.49 -1.50
CA ALA A 160 6.41 -8.29 -2.08
C ALA A 160 7.70 -7.47 -2.26
N ILE A 161 8.80 -8.20 -2.40
CA ILE A 161 10.12 -7.65 -2.68
C ILE A 161 10.71 -8.37 -3.89
N PHE A 162 11.25 -7.62 -4.86
CA PHE A 162 12.03 -8.15 -5.96
C PHE A 162 13.52 -7.89 -5.69
N ILE A 163 14.33 -8.94 -5.65
CA ILE A 163 15.76 -8.89 -5.27
C ILE A 163 16.62 -9.37 -6.42
N VAL A 164 17.70 -8.64 -6.69
CA VAL A 164 18.81 -9.08 -7.56
C VAL A 164 19.97 -9.50 -6.69
N ASP A 165 20.42 -10.75 -6.82
CA ASP A 165 21.46 -11.39 -6.02
C ASP A 165 21.11 -11.55 -4.52
N ILE A 166 20.56 -12.70 -4.20
CA ILE A 166 20.13 -13.04 -2.81
C ILE A 166 21.29 -13.26 -1.83
N ASN A 167 22.50 -13.48 -2.32
CA ASN A 167 23.68 -13.63 -1.46
C ASN A 167 24.13 -12.25 -0.96
N LYS A 168 24.13 -11.26 -1.84
CA LYS A 168 24.45 -9.88 -1.48
C LYS A 168 23.38 -9.24 -0.62
N GLU A 169 22.12 -9.44 -1.01
CA GLU A 169 20.96 -8.86 -0.32
C GLU A 169 20.39 -9.77 0.79
N HIS A 170 21.25 -10.54 1.46
CA HIS A 170 20.82 -11.49 2.48
C HIS A 170 20.08 -10.84 3.65
N ILE A 171 20.39 -9.59 4.01
CA ILE A 171 19.72 -8.83 5.07
C ILE A 171 18.30 -8.45 4.60
N ALA A 172 18.17 -7.90 3.39
CA ALA A 172 16.88 -7.51 2.82
C ALA A 172 15.93 -8.70 2.77
N ARG A 173 16.41 -9.84 2.27
CA ARG A 173 15.68 -11.10 2.23
C ARG A 173 15.26 -11.59 3.62
N ALA A 174 16.17 -11.55 4.61
CA ALA A 174 15.87 -12.00 5.96
C ALA A 174 14.80 -11.10 6.63
N GLU A 175 14.87 -9.78 6.43
CA GLU A 175 13.86 -8.85 6.92
C GLU A 175 12.51 -9.06 6.23
N ALA A 176 12.49 -9.24 4.91
CA ALA A 176 11.27 -9.52 4.15
C ALA A 176 10.58 -10.80 4.65
N LYS A 177 11.36 -11.88 4.83
CA LYS A 177 10.83 -13.16 5.34
C LYS A 177 10.30 -13.04 6.77
N LYS A 178 10.97 -12.26 7.64
CA LYS A 178 10.51 -11.99 9.02
C LYS A 178 9.16 -11.27 9.06
N LEU A 179 8.87 -10.45 8.04
CA LEU A 179 7.60 -9.71 7.92
C LEU A 179 6.54 -10.46 7.10
N GLY A 180 6.79 -11.70 6.68
CA GLY A 180 5.87 -12.47 5.86
C GLY A 180 5.67 -11.94 4.44
N MET A 181 6.63 -11.14 3.93
CA MET A 181 6.60 -10.64 2.56
C MET A 181 7.01 -11.73 1.58
N ILE A 182 6.39 -11.73 0.42
CA ILE A 182 6.78 -12.61 -0.68
C ILE A 182 8.09 -12.12 -1.31
N VAL A 183 9.04 -13.04 -1.44
CA VAL A 183 10.36 -12.77 -2.03
C VAL A 183 10.44 -13.32 -3.44
N VAL A 184 10.52 -12.43 -4.42
CA VAL A 184 10.82 -12.73 -5.83
C VAL A 184 12.27 -12.39 -6.07
N ALA A 185 13.07 -13.27 -6.65
CA ALA A 185 14.48 -12.95 -6.87
C ALA A 185 15.04 -13.50 -8.17
N LEU A 186 15.95 -12.71 -8.77
CA LEU A 186 16.88 -13.16 -9.78
C LEU A 186 18.02 -13.92 -9.07
N VAL A 187 18.18 -15.19 -9.41
CA VAL A 187 19.03 -16.14 -8.68
C VAL A 187 20.03 -16.76 -9.66
N ASP A 188 21.29 -16.52 -9.45
CA ASP A 188 22.37 -17.12 -10.23
C ASP A 188 22.82 -18.48 -9.66
N SER A 189 23.66 -19.20 -10.38
CA SER A 189 24.15 -20.56 -10.04
C SER A 189 24.89 -20.66 -8.71
N ASN A 190 25.39 -19.56 -8.13
CA ASN A 190 26.08 -19.50 -6.83
C ASN A 190 25.15 -19.36 -5.62
N CYS A 191 23.84 -19.22 -5.85
CA CYS A 191 22.87 -18.87 -4.83
C CYS A 191 22.05 -20.09 -4.35
N ASN A 192 21.42 -19.99 -3.16
CA ASN A 192 20.49 -21.03 -2.67
C ASN A 192 19.03 -20.65 -3.01
N PRO A 193 18.38 -21.34 -3.96
CA PRO A 193 17.04 -21.03 -4.42
C PRO A 193 15.94 -21.30 -3.38
N GLU A 194 16.15 -22.17 -2.39
CA GLU A 194 15.13 -22.51 -1.38
C GLU A 194 14.80 -21.36 -0.41
N LYS A 195 15.61 -20.32 -0.43
CA LYS A 195 15.43 -19.15 0.44
C LYS A 195 14.49 -18.10 -0.14
N VAL A 196 13.88 -18.38 -1.29
CA VAL A 196 13.07 -17.44 -2.09
C VAL A 196 11.76 -18.11 -2.45
N ASP A 197 10.68 -17.36 -2.51
CA ASP A 197 9.36 -17.88 -2.83
C ASP A 197 9.17 -18.04 -4.36
N PHE A 198 9.63 -17.06 -5.13
CA PHE A 198 9.64 -17.10 -6.60
C PHE A 198 11.07 -16.94 -7.11
N VAL A 199 11.63 -18.02 -7.56
CA VAL A 199 13.00 -18.08 -8.11
C VAL A 199 12.94 -17.80 -9.61
N ILE A 200 13.73 -16.85 -10.07
CA ILE A 200 13.99 -16.59 -11.49
C ILE A 200 15.46 -16.92 -11.75
N PRO A 201 15.78 -18.12 -12.28
CA PRO A 201 17.17 -18.46 -12.56
C PRO A 201 17.72 -17.57 -13.67
N GLY A 202 18.90 -17.00 -13.48
CA GLY A 202 19.49 -16.14 -14.49
C GLY A 202 20.72 -15.40 -14.00
N ASN A 203 21.40 -14.75 -14.94
CA ASN A 203 22.61 -14.00 -14.71
C ASN A 203 22.35 -12.70 -13.94
N ASP A 204 22.98 -12.55 -12.80
CA ASP A 204 22.88 -11.38 -11.94
C ASP A 204 24.08 -10.41 -12.08
N ASP A 205 25.03 -10.71 -13.00
CA ASP A 205 26.21 -9.87 -13.29
C ASP A 205 26.06 -9.04 -14.57
N ALA A 206 25.30 -9.51 -15.55
CA ALA A 206 25.08 -8.80 -16.80
C ALA A 206 23.99 -7.73 -16.67
N MET A 207 24.31 -6.47 -16.96
CA MET A 207 23.35 -5.35 -16.93
C MET A 207 22.14 -5.59 -17.85
N SER A 208 22.36 -6.17 -19.04
CA SER A 208 21.31 -6.51 -20.01
C SER A 208 20.33 -7.56 -19.45
N SER A 209 20.84 -8.61 -18.79
CA SER A 209 20.05 -9.63 -18.13
C SER A 209 19.19 -9.05 -17.03
N ILE A 210 19.79 -8.27 -16.14
CA ILE A 210 19.10 -7.62 -15.02
C ILE A 210 18.00 -6.67 -15.52
N LYS A 211 18.30 -5.84 -16.52
CA LYS A 211 17.37 -4.87 -17.11
C LYS A 211 16.18 -5.58 -17.76
N LEU A 212 16.42 -6.66 -18.50
CA LEU A 212 15.35 -7.43 -19.15
C LEU A 212 14.39 -8.04 -18.13
N ILE A 213 14.92 -8.70 -17.10
CA ILE A 213 14.11 -9.37 -16.07
C ILE A 213 13.40 -8.36 -15.18
N ALA A 214 14.10 -7.32 -14.72
CA ALA A 214 13.49 -6.24 -13.95
C ALA A 214 12.41 -5.50 -14.76
N GLY A 215 12.64 -5.29 -16.06
CA GLY A 215 11.68 -4.68 -16.98
C GLY A 215 10.42 -5.53 -17.17
N ALA A 216 10.55 -6.86 -17.23
CA ALA A 216 9.40 -7.77 -17.30
C ALA A 216 8.54 -7.68 -16.03
N ILE A 217 9.17 -7.68 -14.85
CA ILE A 217 8.48 -7.50 -13.56
C ILE A 217 7.86 -6.09 -13.46
N SER A 218 8.60 -5.05 -13.84
CA SER A 218 8.13 -3.66 -13.84
C SER A 218 6.88 -3.46 -14.70
N LYS A 219 6.88 -4.00 -15.93
CA LYS A 219 5.71 -4.00 -16.83
C LYS A 219 4.49 -4.66 -16.18
N ALA A 220 4.66 -5.85 -15.63
CA ALA A 220 3.58 -6.58 -14.98
C ALA A 220 2.99 -5.81 -13.78
N VAL A 221 3.85 -5.18 -12.99
CA VAL A 221 3.45 -4.36 -11.85
C VAL A 221 2.74 -3.08 -12.32
N ALA A 222 3.22 -2.42 -13.37
CA ALA A 222 2.58 -1.24 -13.95
C ALA A 222 1.17 -1.54 -14.45
N GLU A 223 1.00 -2.62 -15.22
CA GLU A 223 -0.31 -3.09 -15.68
C GLU A 223 -1.27 -3.36 -14.51
N GLY A 224 -0.79 -4.05 -13.46
CA GLY A 224 -1.58 -4.30 -12.26
C GLY A 224 -1.98 -3.01 -11.54
N ALA A 225 -1.08 -2.04 -11.42
CA ALA A 225 -1.33 -0.76 -10.78
C ALA A 225 -2.33 0.11 -11.57
N GLU A 226 -2.33 0.02 -12.91
CA GLU A 226 -3.33 0.69 -13.76
C GLU A 226 -4.74 0.12 -13.54
N PHE A 227 -4.86 -1.21 -13.49
CA PHE A 227 -6.14 -1.86 -13.15
C PHE A 227 -6.66 -1.41 -11.79
N TYR A 228 -5.78 -1.38 -10.77
CA TYR A 228 -6.17 -0.92 -9.44
C TYR A 228 -6.66 0.54 -9.45
N LYS A 229 -5.97 1.43 -10.17
CA LYS A 229 -6.40 2.83 -10.29
C LYS A 229 -7.78 2.96 -10.93
N GLN A 230 -8.03 2.22 -12.01
CA GLN A 230 -9.33 2.21 -12.68
C GLN A 230 -10.45 1.70 -11.76
N GLU A 231 -10.22 0.60 -11.05
CA GLU A 231 -11.19 0.07 -10.08
C GLU A 231 -11.44 1.05 -8.91
N GLU A 232 -10.39 1.70 -8.40
CA GLU A 232 -10.51 2.69 -7.35
C GLU A 232 -11.32 3.92 -7.81
N GLU A 233 -11.14 4.38 -9.03
CA GLU A 233 -11.93 5.47 -9.59
C GLU A 233 -13.41 5.09 -9.76
N ILE A 234 -13.70 3.90 -10.26
CA ILE A 234 -15.07 3.38 -10.37
C ILE A 234 -15.69 3.28 -8.97
N ARG A 235 -14.97 2.76 -7.99
CA ARG A 235 -15.42 2.66 -6.60
C ARG A 235 -15.70 4.04 -5.99
N LYS A 236 -14.80 5.01 -6.21
CA LYS A 236 -14.99 6.40 -5.75
C LYS A 236 -16.24 7.03 -6.39
N LYS A 237 -16.47 6.83 -7.68
CA LYS A 237 -17.66 7.31 -8.39
C LYS A 237 -18.94 6.69 -7.81
N ARG A 238 -18.99 5.36 -7.62
CA ARG A 238 -20.14 4.66 -7.00
C ARG A 238 -20.44 5.18 -5.59
N VAL A 239 -19.43 5.31 -4.74
CA VAL A 239 -19.60 5.85 -3.38
C VAL A 239 -20.08 7.30 -3.39
N ALA A 240 -19.60 8.12 -4.34
CA ALA A 240 -20.05 9.50 -4.49
C ALA A 240 -21.53 9.58 -4.95
N GLU A 241 -21.94 8.71 -5.86
CA GLU A 241 -23.33 8.59 -6.31
C GLU A 241 -24.27 8.10 -5.20
N GLU A 242 -23.87 7.10 -4.44
CA GLU A 242 -24.63 6.63 -3.29
C GLU A 242 -24.80 7.71 -2.21
N ARG A 243 -23.72 8.47 -1.95
CA ARG A 243 -23.79 9.61 -1.04
C ARG A 243 -24.75 10.71 -1.53
N LYS A 244 -24.80 10.98 -2.84
CA LYS A 244 -25.76 11.92 -3.45
C LYS A 244 -27.18 11.40 -3.32
N LYS A 245 -27.45 10.14 -3.70
CA LYS A 245 -28.77 9.49 -3.57
C LYS A 245 -29.27 9.48 -2.10
N ASN A 246 -28.38 9.20 -1.15
CA ASN A 246 -28.73 9.22 0.27
C ASN A 246 -29.00 10.65 0.81
N LYS A 247 -28.30 11.66 0.30
CA LYS A 247 -28.61 13.07 0.63
C LYS A 247 -29.97 13.50 0.06
N GLU A 248 -30.27 13.12 -1.18
CA GLU A 248 -31.56 13.41 -1.82
C GLU A 248 -32.73 12.72 -1.10
N LYS A 249 -32.57 11.43 -0.75
CA LYS A 249 -33.58 10.71 0.05
C LYS A 249 -33.80 11.35 1.44
N LYS A 250 -32.75 11.81 2.10
CA LYS A 250 -32.88 12.55 3.39
C LYS A 250 -33.53 13.93 3.22
N SER A 251 -33.29 14.61 2.10
CA SER A 251 -33.92 15.91 1.83
C SER A 251 -35.40 15.78 1.47
N THR A 252 -35.76 14.76 0.69
CA THR A 252 -37.17 14.44 0.36
C THR A 252 -37.95 13.97 1.60
N ALA A 253 -37.36 13.12 2.44
CA ALA A 253 -37.97 12.69 3.70
C ALA A 253 -38.17 13.85 4.69
N LYS A 254 -37.23 14.81 4.78
CA LYS A 254 -37.41 16.04 5.57
C LYS A 254 -38.51 16.94 4.99
N LYS A 255 -38.59 17.08 3.66
CA LYS A 255 -39.66 17.87 3.03
C LYS A 255 -41.07 17.26 3.26
N SER A 256 -41.18 15.91 3.18
CA SER A 256 -42.46 15.22 3.44
C SER A 256 -42.91 15.35 4.91
N THR A 257 -41.97 15.21 5.87
CA THR A 257 -42.28 15.41 7.30
C THR A 257 -42.63 16.84 7.65
N VAL A 258 -42.03 17.85 7.01
CA VAL A 258 -42.43 19.25 7.21
C VAL A 258 -43.80 19.53 6.59
N LYS A 259 -44.10 18.93 5.41
CA LYS A 259 -45.40 19.11 4.75
C LYS A 259 -46.54 18.44 5.54
N SER A 260 -46.30 17.26 6.12
CA SER A 260 -47.27 16.58 6.99
C SER A 260 -47.51 17.35 8.32
N LYS A 261 -46.47 17.89 8.94
CA LYS A 261 -46.59 18.74 10.13
C LYS A 261 -47.33 20.05 9.87
N ASN A 262 -47.12 20.69 8.71
CA ASN A 262 -47.85 21.87 8.31
C ASN A 262 -49.34 21.56 8.01
N LEU A 263 -49.64 20.45 7.33
CA LEU A 263 -51.03 20.01 7.09
C LEU A 263 -51.78 19.70 8.39
N GLN A 264 -51.10 19.05 9.36
CA GLN A 264 -51.67 18.80 10.69
C GLN A 264 -51.92 20.09 11.48
N LYS A 265 -51.04 21.09 11.37
CA LYS A 265 -51.29 22.42 11.96
C LYS A 265 -52.46 23.16 11.33
N GLU A 266 -52.58 23.06 9.98
CA GLU A 266 -53.69 23.70 9.26
C GLU A 266 -55.02 23.03 9.54
N LEU A 267 -55.08 21.71 9.69
CA LEU A 267 -56.28 20.97 10.12
C LEU A 267 -56.65 21.26 11.57
N ALA A 268 -55.65 21.38 12.47
CA ALA A 268 -55.89 21.78 13.85
C ALA A 268 -56.41 23.23 13.96
N ALA A 269 -55.85 24.17 13.16
CA ALA A 269 -56.33 25.55 13.11
C ALA A 269 -57.77 25.67 12.55
N ARG A 270 -58.15 24.85 11.54
CA ARG A 270 -59.54 24.79 11.01
C ARG A 270 -60.52 24.18 12.01
N ALA A 271 -60.10 23.16 12.80
CA ALA A 271 -60.94 22.56 13.83
C ALA A 271 -61.24 23.54 14.99
N VAL A 272 -60.30 24.43 15.31
CA VAL A 272 -60.47 25.48 16.31
C VAL A 272 -61.37 26.62 15.79
N ALA A 273 -61.33 26.93 14.48
CA ALA A 273 -62.17 28.00 13.90
C ALA A 273 -63.64 27.61 13.69
N SER A 274 -64.02 26.32 13.78
CA SER A 274 -65.39 25.83 13.60
C SER A 274 -66.17 25.59 14.91
N ALA A 275 -65.61 25.89 16.08
CA ALA A 275 -66.17 25.67 17.36
C ALA A 275 -66.04 26.93 18.26
N ALA A 276 -66.98 27.87 18.19
CA ALA A 276 -67.17 28.87 19.24
C ALA A 276 -68.39 28.44 20.08
N PRO A 277 -68.38 28.65 21.43
CA PRO A 277 -68.37 29.91 22.16
C PRO A 277 -67.34 30.00 23.32
N GLU A 278 -67.21 31.25 23.80
CA GLU A 278 -66.05 31.90 24.39
C GLU A 278 -65.57 31.52 25.82
N GLU A 279 -66.06 30.52 26.50
CA GLU A 279 -65.71 30.35 27.95
C GLU A 279 -64.90 29.08 28.31
N ALA A 280 -64.58 28.23 27.32
CA ALA A 280 -63.84 26.97 27.58
C ALA A 280 -62.39 26.96 27.01
N VAL A 281 -61.85 28.10 26.59
CA VAL A 281 -60.61 28.16 25.81
C VAL A 281 -59.39 28.27 26.70
N VAL A 282 -59.44 28.83 27.90
CA VAL A 282 -58.24 29.09 28.72
C VAL A 282 -57.77 27.84 29.46
N GLU A 283 -58.68 26.97 29.96
CA GLU A 283 -58.26 25.73 30.64
C GLU A 283 -57.71 24.63 29.70
N LYS A 284 -58.06 24.63 28.39
CA LYS A 284 -57.58 23.65 27.43
C LYS A 284 -56.22 24.03 26.81
N SER A 285 -55.86 25.31 26.75
CA SER A 285 -54.56 25.74 26.26
C SER A 285 -53.42 25.37 27.21
N GLU A 286 -53.60 25.49 28.51
CA GLU A 286 -52.60 25.11 29.51
C GLU A 286 -52.35 23.58 29.59
N LYS A 287 -53.43 22.76 29.40
CA LYS A 287 -53.24 21.29 29.32
C LYS A 287 -52.53 20.82 28.07
N ILE A 288 -52.70 21.48 26.93
CA ILE A 288 -52.05 21.14 25.66
C ILE A 288 -50.57 21.52 25.68
N GLU A 289 -50.19 22.64 26.30
CA GLU A 289 -48.76 23.01 26.47
C GLU A 289 -48.06 22.08 27.47
N ALA A 290 -48.68 21.60 28.50
CA ALA A 290 -48.15 20.61 29.44
C ALA A 290 -47.90 19.25 28.75
N ASP A 291 -48.87 18.73 27.97
CA ASP A 291 -48.75 17.46 27.25
C ASP A 291 -47.66 17.51 26.12
N VAL A 292 -47.53 18.65 25.43
CA VAL A 292 -46.49 18.83 24.42
C VAL A 292 -45.10 18.92 25.05
N SER A 293 -44.98 19.50 26.26
CA SER A 293 -43.69 19.54 26.97
C SER A 293 -43.27 18.17 27.53
N GLU A 294 -44.25 17.34 27.95
CA GLU A 294 -43.98 15.96 28.39
C GLU A 294 -43.63 15.00 27.24
N ALA A 295 -44.30 15.16 26.10
CA ALA A 295 -43.98 14.37 24.89
C ALA A 295 -42.56 14.67 24.38
N LYS A 296 -42.13 15.96 24.36
CA LYS A 296 -40.75 16.33 23.99
C LYS A 296 -39.71 15.76 24.95
N LYS A 297 -39.98 15.75 26.27
CA LYS A 297 -39.08 15.16 27.27
C LYS A 297 -39.00 13.63 27.17
N LYS A 298 -40.04 12.96 26.68
CA LYS A 298 -40.03 11.51 26.43
C LYS A 298 -39.26 11.12 25.16
N GLU A 299 -39.38 11.91 24.08
CA GLU A 299 -38.60 11.70 22.86
C GLU A 299 -37.10 11.92 23.09
N GLU A 300 -36.71 12.97 23.80
CA GLU A 300 -35.29 13.24 24.12
C GLU A 300 -34.68 12.17 25.02
N LYS A 301 -35.46 11.60 25.96
CA LYS A 301 -35.03 10.47 26.81
C LYS A 301 -34.91 9.16 26.04
N THR A 302 -35.70 8.92 24.98
CA THR A 302 -35.59 7.73 24.13
C THR A 302 -34.39 7.83 23.19
N GLU A 303 -34.13 9.00 22.59
CA GLU A 303 -32.89 9.20 21.75
C GLU A 303 -31.62 9.05 22.58
N ILE A 304 -31.57 9.59 23.81
CA ILE A 304 -30.41 9.42 24.70
C ILE A 304 -30.21 7.96 25.12
N LYS A 305 -31.30 7.18 25.29
CA LYS A 305 -31.22 5.73 25.60
C LYS A 305 -30.70 4.93 24.39
N GLU A 306 -31.14 5.24 23.17
CA GLU A 306 -30.66 4.56 21.95
C GLU A 306 -29.18 4.87 21.65
N VAL A 307 -28.74 6.12 21.82
CA VAL A 307 -27.34 6.50 21.67
C VAL A 307 -26.45 5.83 22.73
N LYS A 308 -26.94 5.70 23.98
CA LYS A 308 -26.21 4.96 25.04
C LYS A 308 -26.17 3.46 24.78
N LYS A 309 -27.22 2.86 24.21
CA LYS A 309 -27.26 1.44 23.83
C LYS A 309 -26.34 1.13 22.66
N ALA A 310 -26.27 2.02 21.65
CA ALA A 310 -25.35 1.90 20.53
C ALA A 310 -23.88 2.04 20.97
N LYS A 311 -23.55 2.94 21.90
CA LYS A 311 -22.20 3.08 22.47
C LYS A 311 -21.78 1.87 23.32
N LYS A 312 -22.74 1.20 24.00
CA LYS A 312 -22.45 0.02 24.80
C LYS A 312 -22.17 -1.22 23.94
N THR A 313 -22.89 -1.38 22.81
CA THR A 313 -22.66 -2.47 21.84
C THR A 313 -21.36 -2.33 21.03
N VAL A 314 -20.86 -1.12 20.82
CA VAL A 314 -19.55 -0.89 20.20
C VAL A 314 -18.42 -1.24 21.17
N LYS A 315 -18.59 -0.89 22.46
CA LYS A 315 -17.58 -1.20 23.49
C LYS A 315 -17.45 -2.70 23.79
N THR A 316 -18.57 -3.45 23.82
CA THR A 316 -18.53 -4.92 23.99
C THR A 316 -17.88 -5.63 22.80
N LYS A 317 -18.11 -5.17 21.57
CA LYS A 317 -17.44 -5.73 20.37
C LYS A 317 -15.93 -5.43 20.29
N GLU A 318 -15.48 -4.33 20.89
CA GLU A 318 -14.03 -4.03 21.00
C GLU A 318 -13.36 -4.85 22.12
N GLU A 319 -14.08 -5.16 23.19
CA GLU A 319 -13.56 -6.03 24.27
C GLU A 319 -13.54 -7.51 23.86
N GLU A 320 -14.54 -8.01 23.13
CA GLU A 320 -14.54 -9.36 22.57
C GLU A 320 -13.40 -9.57 21.56
N LYS A 321 -13.10 -8.60 20.68
CA LYS A 321 -11.95 -8.65 19.79
C LYS A 321 -10.60 -8.64 20.52
N LYS A 322 -10.51 -8.02 21.70
CA LYS A 322 -9.28 -8.02 22.51
C LYS A 322 -9.07 -9.31 23.30
N THR A 323 -10.13 -10.07 23.56
CA THR A 323 -10.04 -11.38 24.24
C THR A 323 -9.73 -12.50 23.25
N GLU A 324 -10.26 -12.45 22.03
CA GLU A 324 -9.88 -13.40 20.95
C GLU A 324 -8.40 -13.30 20.56
N THR A 325 -7.86 -12.09 20.43
CA THR A 325 -6.42 -11.91 20.13
C THR A 325 -5.49 -12.31 21.27
N LYS A 326 -5.98 -12.50 22.52
CA LYS A 326 -5.19 -13.02 23.65
C LYS A 326 -5.26 -14.53 23.82
N ALA A 327 -6.24 -15.19 23.21
CA ALA A 327 -6.39 -16.64 23.27
C ALA A 327 -5.53 -17.37 22.19
N GLU A 328 -5.18 -16.70 21.10
CA GLU A 328 -4.32 -17.22 20.03
C GLU A 328 -2.82 -17.06 20.30
N THR A 329 -2.42 -16.46 21.42
CA THR A 329 -1.01 -16.20 21.79
C THR A 329 -0.56 -16.98 23.05
N LYS A 330 -1.20 -18.13 23.35
CA LYS A 330 -0.72 -19.05 24.43
C LYS A 330 -0.40 -20.43 23.89
#